data_32d4f4196afefb52ed8c6cf5644b3eb4
#
_entry.id   32d4f4196afefb52ed8c6cf5644b3eb4
#
_cell.length_a   1.000
_cell.length_b   1.000
_cell.length_c   1.000
_cell.angle_alpha   90.00
_cell.angle_beta   90.00
_cell.angle_gamma   90.00
#
_symmetry.space_group_name_H-M   'P 1'
#
loop_
_entity.id
_entity.type
_entity.pdbx_description
1 polymer ?
#
loop_
_entity_poly.entity_id
_entity_poly.type
_entity_poly.pdbx_seq_one_letter_code
_entity_poly.pdbx_strand_id
1 'polypeptide(L)'
;MKKMIEKPLLNKDTIKIKRALLSVFDKTGIVELAQKLSNEKIEILSTGGTAKTLRQNNIHVIDVSDYTNFPEIMDGRVKTINPLIEGGILGLRDQHANDVEENKIKWIDLVVCNLYPFSKTISKEDCDLAVALENVDIGGPTMIRSAAKNMGWVAVAVDPK
;
A
#
# COMPACT_ATOMS: atom_id res chain seq x y z
N MET A 1 -13.45 -27.33 9.07
CA MET A 1 -12.24 -27.61 8.26
C MET A 1 -11.98 -26.39 7.38
N LYS A 2 -10.84 -25.72 7.52
CA LYS A 2 -10.42 -24.68 6.55
C LYS A 2 -10.29 -25.35 5.18
N LYS A 3 -11.12 -24.91 4.20
CA LYS A 3 -10.92 -25.31 2.81
C LYS A 3 -9.48 -24.93 2.44
N MET A 4 -8.63 -25.92 2.13
CA MET A 4 -7.34 -25.62 1.53
C MET A 4 -7.63 -24.86 0.23
N ILE A 5 -7.07 -23.67 0.12
CA ILE A 5 -7.14 -22.89 -1.11
C ILE A 5 -6.47 -23.73 -2.18
N GLU A 6 -7.24 -24.20 -3.16
CA GLU A 6 -6.68 -24.73 -4.38
C GLU A 6 -5.71 -23.67 -4.91
N LYS A 7 -4.53 -24.11 -5.38
CA LYS A 7 -3.46 -23.22 -5.86
C LYS A 7 -4.07 -22.07 -6.63
N PRO A 8 -3.89 -20.79 -6.21
CA PRO A 8 -4.39 -19.69 -6.99
C PRO A 8 -3.81 -19.83 -8.39
N LEU A 9 -4.68 -19.99 -9.38
CA LEU A 9 -4.25 -19.91 -10.77
C LEU A 9 -3.69 -18.52 -10.94
N LEU A 10 -2.39 -18.42 -11.23
CA LEU A 10 -1.79 -17.15 -11.59
C LEU A 10 -2.61 -16.60 -12.75
N ASN A 11 -3.32 -15.51 -12.52
CA ASN A 11 -3.97 -14.80 -13.60
C ASN A 11 -2.89 -14.42 -14.62
N LYS A 12 -3.02 -14.90 -15.84
CA LYS A 12 -2.10 -14.62 -16.94
C LYS A 12 -2.57 -13.46 -17.80
N ASP A 13 -3.75 -12.93 -17.50
CA ASP A 13 -4.34 -11.83 -18.27
C ASP A 13 -3.79 -10.48 -17.75
N THR A 14 -3.77 -9.51 -18.65
CA THR A 14 -3.43 -8.13 -18.29
C THR A 14 -4.53 -7.53 -17.43
N ILE A 15 -4.19 -6.98 -16.29
CA ILE A 15 -5.12 -6.31 -15.39
C ILE A 15 -5.01 -4.80 -15.59
N LYS A 16 -6.15 -4.16 -15.81
CA LYS A 16 -6.22 -2.71 -15.84
C LYS A 16 -6.14 -2.16 -14.41
N ILE A 17 -5.16 -1.33 -14.13
CA ILE A 17 -5.04 -0.62 -12.85
C ILE A 17 -6.17 0.40 -12.76
N LYS A 18 -6.96 0.34 -11.70
CA LYS A 18 -8.02 1.31 -11.38
C LYS A 18 -7.74 2.05 -10.07
N ARG A 19 -7.01 1.42 -9.15
CA ARG A 19 -6.66 1.99 -7.85
C ARG A 19 -5.25 1.64 -7.46
N ALA A 20 -4.50 2.66 -7.02
CA ALA A 20 -3.13 2.55 -6.53
C ALA A 20 -3.04 3.00 -5.08
N LEU A 21 -2.26 2.29 -4.27
CA LEU A 21 -1.88 2.69 -2.91
C LEU A 21 -0.42 3.15 -2.93
N LEU A 22 -0.19 4.42 -2.65
CA LEU A 22 1.14 5.04 -2.66
C LEU A 22 1.55 5.40 -1.22
N SER A 23 2.59 4.74 -0.72
CA SER A 23 3.14 4.99 0.62
C SER A 23 4.65 4.79 0.60
N VAL A 24 5.40 5.87 0.39
CA VAL A 24 6.86 5.82 0.22
C VAL A 24 7.57 6.68 1.26
N PHE A 25 8.72 6.21 1.73
CA PHE A 25 9.66 6.99 2.52
C PHE A 25 10.49 7.89 1.60
N ASP A 26 11.22 7.30 0.67
CA ASP A 26 11.91 8.03 -0.41
C ASP A 26 10.89 8.44 -1.47
N LYS A 27 10.79 9.75 -1.69
CA LYS A 27 9.81 10.38 -2.58
C LYS A 27 10.33 10.62 -3.99
N THR A 28 11.51 10.10 -4.30
CA THR A 28 12.09 10.20 -5.65
C THR A 28 11.13 9.61 -6.69
N GLY A 29 10.77 10.39 -7.70
CA GLY A 29 9.90 9.97 -8.80
C GLY A 29 8.42 9.77 -8.46
N ILE A 30 8.01 9.93 -7.19
CA ILE A 30 6.62 9.64 -6.80
C ILE A 30 5.62 10.63 -7.39
N VAL A 31 6.02 11.90 -7.58
CA VAL A 31 5.16 12.93 -8.14
C VAL A 31 4.89 12.65 -9.62
N GLU A 32 5.93 12.33 -10.38
CA GLU A 32 5.82 11.99 -11.80
C GLU A 32 4.97 10.74 -12.01
N LEU A 33 5.16 9.71 -11.18
CA LEU A 33 4.35 8.51 -11.22
C LEU A 33 2.89 8.81 -10.92
N ALA A 34 2.62 9.52 -9.83
CA ALA A 34 1.27 9.86 -9.42
C ALA A 34 0.56 10.76 -10.44
N GLN A 35 1.28 11.67 -11.10
CA GLN A 35 0.73 12.48 -12.18
C GLN A 35 0.30 11.62 -13.38
N LYS A 36 1.10 10.61 -13.76
CA LYS A 36 0.73 9.66 -14.83
C LYS A 36 -0.51 8.85 -14.43
N LEU A 37 -0.55 8.33 -13.20
CA LEU A 37 -1.72 7.60 -12.69
C LEU A 37 -2.99 8.47 -12.70
N SER A 38 -2.86 9.73 -12.26
CA SER A 38 -3.98 10.68 -12.26
C SER A 38 -4.49 11.00 -13.66
N ASN A 39 -3.59 11.18 -14.64
CA ASN A 39 -3.95 11.42 -16.03
C ASN A 39 -4.72 10.23 -16.64
N GLU A 40 -4.41 9.01 -16.21
CA GLU A 40 -5.11 7.78 -16.58
C GLU A 40 -6.40 7.54 -15.76
N LYS A 41 -6.79 8.51 -14.91
CA LYS A 41 -7.97 8.43 -14.03
C LYS A 41 -7.91 7.26 -13.03
N ILE A 42 -6.71 6.89 -12.61
CA ILE A 42 -6.50 5.89 -11.58
C ILE A 42 -6.69 6.56 -10.21
N GLU A 43 -7.54 5.98 -9.38
CA GLU A 43 -7.75 6.46 -8.02
C GLU A 43 -6.49 6.22 -7.18
N ILE A 44 -6.02 7.25 -6.48
CA ILE A 44 -4.81 7.19 -5.67
C ILE A 44 -5.19 7.24 -4.19
N LEU A 45 -4.92 6.16 -3.48
CA LEU A 45 -4.92 6.12 -2.02
C LEU A 45 -3.52 6.46 -1.52
N SER A 46 -3.43 7.26 -0.46
CA SER A 46 -2.13 7.58 0.13
C SER A 46 -2.28 7.95 1.60
N THR A 47 -1.17 8.07 2.30
CA THR A 47 -1.15 8.41 3.73
C THR A 47 0.07 9.24 4.09
N GLY A 48 -0.02 9.99 5.18
CA GLY A 48 1.09 10.70 5.82
C GLY A 48 1.83 11.64 4.88
N GLY A 49 3.17 11.58 4.93
CA GLY A 49 4.04 12.45 4.15
C GLY A 49 3.92 12.28 2.64
N THR A 50 3.57 11.08 2.15
CA THR A 50 3.36 10.85 0.71
C THR A 50 2.12 11.60 0.23
N ALA A 51 0.99 11.48 0.91
CA ALA A 51 -0.24 12.21 0.58
C ALA A 51 0.00 13.73 0.59
N LYS A 52 0.70 14.24 1.61
CA LYS A 52 1.08 15.66 1.70
C LYS A 52 1.89 16.12 0.47
N THR A 53 2.92 15.37 0.10
CA THR A 53 3.76 15.67 -1.06
C THR A 53 2.94 15.71 -2.35
N LEU A 54 2.06 14.75 -2.56
CA LEU A 54 1.23 14.68 -3.78
C LEU A 54 0.25 15.85 -3.86
N ARG A 55 -0.42 16.22 -2.76
CA ARG A 55 -1.33 17.38 -2.71
C ARG A 55 -0.60 18.70 -2.95
N GLN A 56 0.61 18.87 -2.44
CA GLN A 56 1.45 20.04 -2.71
C GLN A 56 1.80 20.21 -4.20
N ASN A 57 1.74 19.11 -4.97
CA ASN A 57 1.92 19.09 -6.41
C ASN A 57 0.58 19.02 -7.19
N ASN A 58 -0.54 19.43 -6.55
CA ASN A 58 -1.87 19.47 -7.14
C ASN A 58 -2.40 18.11 -7.64
N ILE A 59 -1.93 17.02 -7.06
CA ILE A 59 -2.42 15.67 -7.37
C ILE A 59 -3.49 15.30 -6.34
N HIS A 60 -4.67 14.96 -6.84
CA HIS A 60 -5.77 14.50 -5.99
C HIS A 60 -5.46 13.12 -5.42
N VAL A 61 -5.57 12.98 -4.11
CA VAL A 61 -5.41 11.72 -3.39
C VAL A 61 -6.47 11.57 -2.31
N ILE A 62 -6.90 10.35 -2.09
CA ILE A 62 -7.80 9.96 -1.00
C ILE A 62 -6.92 9.48 0.15
N ASP A 63 -7.11 10.04 1.34
CA ASP A 63 -6.43 9.53 2.52
C ASP A 63 -6.94 8.13 2.89
N VAL A 64 -6.03 7.29 3.36
CA VAL A 64 -6.40 5.96 3.85
C VAL A 64 -7.43 6.05 4.98
N SER A 65 -7.34 7.05 5.86
CA SER A 65 -8.33 7.29 6.92
C SER A 65 -9.73 7.57 6.36
N ASP A 66 -9.82 8.39 5.31
CA ASP A 66 -11.11 8.71 4.67
C ASP A 66 -11.66 7.49 3.93
N TYR A 67 -10.78 6.74 3.25
CA TYR A 67 -11.15 5.52 2.53
C TYR A 67 -11.66 4.43 3.45
N THR A 68 -11.01 4.25 4.60
CA THR A 68 -11.35 3.19 5.57
C THR A 68 -12.42 3.63 6.59
N ASN A 69 -12.70 4.92 6.64
CA ASN A 69 -13.49 5.55 7.72
C ASN A 69 -12.94 5.20 9.12
N PHE A 70 -11.62 5.04 9.21
CA PHE A 70 -10.93 4.74 10.47
C PHE A 70 -9.73 5.69 10.60
N PRO A 71 -9.61 6.42 11.72
CA PRO A 71 -8.54 7.39 11.89
C PRO A 71 -7.17 6.70 12.01
N GLU A 72 -6.12 7.44 11.66
CA GLU A 72 -4.77 7.10 12.05
C GLU A 72 -4.66 7.21 13.57
N ILE A 73 -4.16 6.16 14.24
CA ILE A 73 -4.07 6.10 15.70
C ILE A 73 -2.66 5.71 16.14
N MET A 74 -2.37 5.89 17.45
CA MET A 74 -1.08 5.55 18.06
C MET A 74 0.09 6.26 17.35
N ASP A 75 -0.06 7.56 17.16
CA ASP A 75 0.94 8.43 16.50
C ASP A 75 1.35 7.93 15.10
N GLY A 76 0.39 7.35 14.37
CA GLY A 76 0.61 6.85 13.01
C GLY A 76 1.15 5.42 12.91
N ARG A 77 1.31 4.73 14.01
CA ARG A 77 1.74 3.31 13.99
C ARG A 77 0.69 2.40 13.36
N VAL A 78 -0.60 2.77 13.47
CA VAL A 78 -1.71 2.02 12.88
C VAL A 78 -2.47 2.91 11.92
N LYS A 79 -2.38 2.61 10.62
CA LYS A 79 -3.07 3.32 9.55
C LYS A 79 -3.40 2.43 8.34
N THR A 80 -2.41 1.74 7.79
CA THR A 80 -2.57 0.88 6.59
C THR A 80 -2.91 -0.56 6.93
N ILE A 81 -2.66 -1.01 8.17
CA ILE A 81 -3.07 -2.34 8.65
C ILE A 81 -4.56 -2.26 9.00
N ASN A 82 -5.36 -2.42 7.97
CA ASN A 82 -6.82 -2.31 8.06
C ASN A 82 -7.46 -3.35 7.12
N PRO A 83 -8.53 -4.04 7.52
CA PRO A 83 -9.18 -5.05 6.69
C PRO A 83 -9.60 -4.56 5.30
N LEU A 84 -10.00 -3.29 5.14
CA LEU A 84 -10.37 -2.72 3.84
C LEU A 84 -9.15 -2.54 2.92
N ILE A 85 -7.99 -2.22 3.47
CA ILE A 85 -6.74 -2.12 2.72
C ILE A 85 -6.20 -3.51 2.40
N GLU A 86 -6.02 -4.35 3.43
CA GLU A 86 -5.45 -5.69 3.25
C GLU A 86 -6.37 -6.60 2.43
N GLY A 87 -7.68 -6.51 2.60
CA GLY A 87 -8.65 -7.21 1.78
C GLY A 87 -8.61 -6.78 0.31
N GLY A 88 -8.44 -5.48 0.07
CA GLY A 88 -8.28 -4.93 -1.27
C GLY A 88 -7.01 -5.42 -2.00
N ILE A 89 -5.93 -5.69 -1.25
CA ILE A 89 -4.67 -6.21 -1.78
C ILE A 89 -4.66 -7.73 -1.85
N LEU A 90 -5.10 -8.44 -0.80
CA LEU A 90 -4.98 -9.89 -0.67
C LEU A 90 -6.10 -10.69 -1.34
N GLY A 91 -7.23 -10.06 -1.59
CA GLY A 91 -8.40 -10.74 -2.14
C GLY A 91 -8.13 -11.29 -3.54
N LEU A 92 -8.47 -12.56 -3.75
CA LEU A 92 -8.47 -13.20 -5.06
C LEU A 92 -9.78 -12.84 -5.79
N ARG A 93 -9.70 -12.16 -6.91
CA ARG A 93 -10.88 -11.56 -7.58
C ARG A 93 -11.85 -12.59 -8.15
N ASP A 94 -11.34 -13.77 -8.47
CA ASP A 94 -12.10 -14.92 -8.95
C ASP A 94 -12.75 -15.74 -7.84
N GLN A 95 -12.36 -15.53 -6.56
CA GLN A 95 -12.82 -16.35 -5.43
C GLN A 95 -13.51 -15.58 -4.32
N HIS A 96 -13.13 -14.30 -4.09
CA HIS A 96 -13.56 -13.52 -2.93
C HIS A 96 -14.51 -12.37 -3.28
N ALA A 97 -15.23 -12.47 -4.42
CA ALA A 97 -16.16 -11.41 -4.84
C ALA A 97 -17.25 -11.12 -3.80
N ASN A 98 -17.80 -12.18 -3.19
CA ASN A 98 -18.84 -12.05 -2.16
C ASN A 98 -18.31 -11.36 -0.90
N ASP A 99 -17.13 -11.77 -0.40
CA ASP A 99 -16.50 -11.14 0.76
C ASP A 99 -16.27 -9.65 0.55
N VAL A 100 -15.84 -9.29 -0.66
CA VAL A 100 -15.57 -7.90 -1.07
C VAL A 100 -16.85 -7.07 -1.11
N GLU A 101 -17.94 -7.62 -1.64
CA GLU A 101 -19.24 -6.94 -1.69
C GLU A 101 -19.84 -6.76 -0.30
N GLU A 102 -19.89 -7.82 0.51
CA GLU A 102 -20.43 -7.81 1.86
C GLU A 102 -19.70 -6.83 2.78
N ASN A 103 -18.37 -6.77 2.65
CA ASN A 103 -17.53 -5.91 3.49
C ASN A 103 -17.20 -4.55 2.84
N LYS A 104 -17.80 -4.21 1.68
CA LYS A 104 -17.57 -2.94 0.95
C LYS A 104 -16.09 -2.68 0.63
N ILE A 105 -15.32 -3.74 0.43
CA ILE A 105 -13.92 -3.66 0.05
C ILE A 105 -13.84 -3.26 -1.42
N LYS A 106 -12.85 -2.48 -1.79
CA LYS A 106 -12.54 -2.15 -3.18
C LYS A 106 -11.15 -2.67 -3.52
N TRP A 107 -11.00 -3.27 -4.69
CA TRP A 107 -9.72 -3.81 -5.14
C TRP A 107 -8.64 -2.73 -5.23
N ILE A 108 -7.43 -3.07 -4.80
CA ILE A 108 -6.21 -2.29 -4.99
C ILE A 108 -5.36 -3.05 -6.01
N ASP A 109 -4.97 -2.39 -7.09
CA ASP A 109 -4.34 -3.02 -8.25
C ASP A 109 -2.84 -2.79 -8.30
N LEU A 110 -2.37 -1.71 -7.64
CA LEU A 110 -0.98 -1.31 -7.58
C LEU A 110 -0.64 -0.86 -6.16
N VAL A 111 0.46 -1.38 -5.64
CA VAL A 111 1.08 -0.90 -4.40
C VAL A 111 2.44 -0.31 -4.75
N VAL A 112 2.66 0.96 -4.41
CA VAL A 112 3.96 1.61 -4.51
C VAL A 112 4.43 1.94 -3.10
N CYS A 113 5.46 1.24 -2.65
CA CYS A 113 5.90 1.32 -1.28
C CYS A 113 7.40 1.06 -1.18
N ASN A 114 8.14 1.99 -0.60
CA ASN A 114 9.49 1.74 -0.14
C ASN A 114 9.58 1.97 1.38
N LEU A 115 10.58 1.38 1.99
CA LEU A 115 10.67 1.25 3.44
C LEU A 115 11.57 2.32 4.05
N TYR A 116 11.40 2.52 5.36
CA TYR A 116 12.35 3.30 6.16
C TYR A 116 13.76 2.70 6.03
N PRO A 117 14.81 3.54 5.91
CA PRO A 117 16.18 3.06 5.75
C PRO A 117 16.76 2.59 7.11
N PHE A 118 16.20 1.52 7.68
CA PHE A 118 16.56 0.99 9.00
C PHE A 118 18.07 0.82 9.16
N SER A 119 18.73 0.20 8.18
CA SER A 119 20.18 -0.01 8.23
C SER A 119 20.97 1.30 8.34
N LYS A 120 20.54 2.37 7.65
CA LYS A 120 21.16 3.69 7.76
C LYS A 120 20.91 4.33 9.13
N THR A 121 19.74 4.07 9.72
CA THR A 121 19.40 4.60 11.05
C THR A 121 20.29 3.98 12.12
N ILE A 122 20.39 2.66 12.15
CA ILE A 122 21.19 1.95 13.17
C ILE A 122 22.72 2.10 12.98
N SER A 123 23.18 2.55 11.81
CA SER A 123 24.60 2.82 11.56
C SER A 123 25.06 4.17 12.10
N LYS A 124 24.18 5.00 12.64
CA LYS A 124 24.55 6.28 13.26
C LYS A 124 25.09 6.05 14.67
N GLU A 125 26.16 6.77 15.03
CA GLU A 125 26.81 6.65 16.35
C GLU A 125 25.89 7.04 17.52
N ASP A 126 24.92 7.93 17.27
CA ASP A 126 23.93 8.42 18.25
C ASP A 126 22.63 7.62 18.28
N CYS A 127 22.56 6.50 17.55
CA CYS A 127 21.37 5.65 17.51
C CYS A 127 21.27 4.80 18.77
N ASP A 128 20.34 5.14 19.64
CA ASP A 128 19.98 4.30 20.76
C ASP A 128 18.92 3.23 20.39
N LEU A 129 18.63 2.33 21.33
CA LEU A 129 17.65 1.27 21.12
C LEU A 129 16.23 1.81 20.87
N ALA A 130 15.85 2.91 21.51
CA ALA A 130 14.51 3.49 21.34
C ALA A 130 14.34 4.05 19.93
N VAL A 131 15.35 4.75 19.42
CA VAL A 131 15.40 5.24 18.03
C VAL A 131 15.38 4.07 17.03
N ALA A 132 16.14 3.01 17.29
CA ALA A 132 16.14 1.83 16.43
C ALA A 132 14.76 1.16 16.37
N LEU A 133 14.12 0.95 17.54
CA LEU A 133 12.78 0.34 17.61
C LEU A 133 11.70 1.18 16.91
N GLU A 134 11.75 2.51 17.02
CA GLU A 134 10.79 3.40 16.36
C GLU A 134 10.94 3.38 14.83
N ASN A 135 12.11 3.01 14.31
CA ASN A 135 12.36 2.92 12.88
C ASN A 135 12.09 1.52 12.29
N VAL A 136 11.54 0.59 13.07
CA VAL A 136 11.05 -0.70 12.54
C VAL A 136 9.75 -0.46 11.79
N ASP A 137 9.79 -0.55 10.47
CA ASP A 137 8.61 -0.41 9.62
C ASP A 137 7.74 -1.67 9.68
N ILE A 138 6.48 -1.52 10.03
CA ILE A 138 5.50 -2.61 10.08
C ILE A 138 4.54 -2.53 8.89
N GLY A 139 4.01 -1.35 8.59
CA GLY A 139 3.00 -1.17 7.57
C GLY A 139 3.53 -1.39 6.16
N GLY A 140 4.72 -0.86 5.85
CA GLY A 140 5.35 -1.02 4.54
C GLY A 140 5.61 -2.48 4.17
N PRO A 141 6.34 -3.25 5.00
CA PRO A 141 6.53 -4.69 4.77
C PRO A 141 5.23 -5.48 4.66
N THR A 142 4.19 -5.14 5.43
CA THR A 142 2.89 -5.79 5.36
C THR A 142 2.28 -5.59 3.96
N MET A 143 2.18 -4.36 3.47
CA MET A 143 1.64 -4.05 2.14
C MET A 143 2.42 -4.72 1.02
N ILE A 144 3.76 -4.68 1.07
CA ILE A 144 4.64 -5.30 0.07
C ILE A 144 4.43 -6.83 0.04
N ARG A 145 4.39 -7.46 1.21
CA ARG A 145 4.20 -8.93 1.31
C ARG A 145 2.81 -9.34 0.84
N SER A 146 1.79 -8.55 1.18
CA SER A 146 0.41 -8.79 0.74
C SER A 146 0.28 -8.71 -0.77
N ALA A 147 0.83 -7.67 -1.39
CA ALA A 147 0.86 -7.51 -2.84
C ALA A 147 1.64 -8.63 -3.53
N ALA A 148 2.83 -8.97 -3.02
CA ALA A 148 3.64 -10.05 -3.56
C ALA A 148 2.94 -11.42 -3.46
N LYS A 149 2.21 -11.67 -2.36
CA LYS A 149 1.41 -12.90 -2.20
C LYS A 149 0.28 -12.98 -3.24
N ASN A 150 -0.18 -11.86 -3.75
CA ASN A 150 -1.26 -11.75 -4.72
C ASN A 150 -0.78 -11.28 -6.11
N MET A 151 0.41 -11.69 -6.51
CA MET A 151 1.12 -11.27 -7.73
C MET A 151 0.28 -11.41 -9.02
N GLY A 152 -0.68 -12.32 -9.08
CA GLY A 152 -1.57 -12.46 -10.24
C GLY A 152 -2.59 -11.31 -10.39
N TRP A 153 -2.84 -10.55 -9.33
CA TRP A 153 -3.88 -9.52 -9.29
C TRP A 153 -3.37 -8.13 -8.92
N VAL A 154 -2.22 -8.04 -8.28
CA VAL A 154 -1.67 -6.80 -7.75
C VAL A 154 -0.23 -6.64 -8.19
N ALA A 155 0.08 -5.49 -8.79
CA ALA A 155 1.46 -5.08 -9.04
C ALA A 155 2.04 -4.42 -7.79
N VAL A 156 3.36 -4.62 -7.56
CA VAL A 156 4.08 -3.94 -6.49
C VAL A 156 5.36 -3.32 -7.03
N ALA A 157 5.59 -2.05 -6.71
CA ALA A 157 6.81 -1.32 -7.01
C ALA A 157 7.46 -0.83 -5.72
N VAL A 158 8.75 -1.13 -5.54
CA VAL A 158 9.49 -0.85 -4.29
C VAL A 158 10.71 0.05 -4.51
N ASP A 159 11.07 0.30 -5.74
CA ASP A 159 12.23 1.09 -6.13
C ASP A 159 11.81 2.12 -7.22
N PRO A 160 12.27 3.40 -7.13
CA PRO A 160 11.96 4.41 -8.12
C PRO A 160 12.72 4.25 -9.46
N LYS A 161 13.63 3.29 -9.55
CA LYS A 161 14.44 3.02 -10.75
C LYS A 161 13.81 2.06 -11.72
#